data_9e8b36ddb309fb0f0e9fb25e4c4dff32
#
_entry.id   9e8b36ddb309fb0f0e9fb25e4c4dff32
#
_cell.length_a   1.000
_cell.length_b   1.000
_cell.length_c   1.000
_cell.angle_alpha   90.00
_cell.angle_beta   90.00
_cell.angle_gamma   90.00
#
_symmetry.space_group_name_H-M   'P 1'
#
loop_
_entity.id
_entity.type
_entity.pdbx_description
1 polymer ?
#
loop_
_entity_poly.entity_id
_entity_poly.type
_entity_poly.pdbx_seq_one_letter_code
_entity_poly.pdbx_strand_id
1 'polypeptide(L)'
;MFRNLTLSLADITGEDYIRGLVEGCEFFGTLSRGDADALAHEKISFYPEAVQRRNDELAASVGRQIVSAVNDSNGGAPTDAFRHAENRDASPLGAYGCYRLGEDGKLYLIGKSEHYHASLGHSFPGYRLVDIARRLGVPNATHNNTRGYITRLCEKR
;
A
#
# COMPACT_ATOMS: atom_id res chain seq x y z
N MET A 1 -6.75 4.73 19.54
CA MET A 1 -6.77 5.73 18.45
C MET A 1 -5.34 5.92 17.97
N PHE A 2 -5.06 5.67 16.70
CA PHE A 2 -3.74 5.90 16.15
C PHE A 2 -3.49 7.40 15.96
N ARG A 3 -2.28 7.86 16.30
CA ARG A 3 -1.90 9.23 16.02
C ARG A 3 -1.72 9.40 14.51
N ASN A 4 -2.45 10.31 13.91
CA ASN A 4 -2.25 10.64 12.51
C ASN A 4 -0.95 11.43 12.33
N LEU A 5 -0.15 11.03 11.35
CA LEU A 5 1.03 11.74 10.87
C LEU A 5 0.76 12.24 9.46
N THR A 6 1.27 13.43 9.14
CA THR A 6 1.18 14.00 7.79
C THR A 6 2.60 14.38 7.36
N LEU A 7 3.10 13.67 6.35
CA LEU A 7 4.48 13.78 5.87
C LEU A 7 4.51 13.80 4.35
N SER A 8 5.54 14.47 3.80
CA SER A 8 5.92 14.37 2.38
C SER A 8 7.15 13.49 2.22
N LEU A 9 7.53 13.20 0.98
CA LEU A 9 8.80 12.53 0.70
C LEU A 9 9.98 13.43 1.15
N ALA A 10 9.88 14.73 0.93
CA ALA A 10 10.89 15.71 1.38
C ALA A 10 11.09 15.69 2.91
N ASP A 11 10.03 15.60 3.70
CA ASP A 11 10.15 15.52 5.18
C ASP A 11 10.91 14.25 5.62
N ILE A 12 10.82 13.17 4.85
CA ILE A 12 11.45 11.90 5.21
C ILE A 12 12.91 11.86 4.76
N THR A 13 13.19 12.33 3.56
CA THR A 13 14.49 12.14 2.90
C THR A 13 15.39 13.38 2.96
N GLY A 14 14.82 14.56 3.16
CA GLY A 14 15.53 15.85 3.17
C GLY A 14 15.68 16.48 1.79
N GLU A 15 15.86 17.81 1.79
CA GLU A 15 15.84 18.65 0.58
C GLU A 15 16.98 18.35 -0.40
N ASP A 16 18.14 17.97 0.09
CA ASP A 16 19.29 17.66 -0.78
C ASP A 16 19.03 16.43 -1.65
N TYR A 17 18.38 15.43 -1.09
CA TYR A 17 17.98 14.23 -1.85
C TYR A 17 16.89 14.57 -2.87
N ILE A 18 15.90 15.37 -2.48
CA ILE A 18 14.82 15.81 -3.38
C ILE A 18 15.35 16.62 -4.53
N ARG A 19 16.28 17.56 -4.29
CA ARG A 19 16.92 18.33 -5.35
C ARG A 19 17.54 17.41 -6.41
N GLY A 20 18.28 16.39 -5.99
CA GLY A 20 18.87 15.41 -6.92
C GLY A 20 17.82 14.63 -7.73
N LEU A 21 16.69 14.26 -7.12
CA LEU A 21 15.59 13.60 -7.83
C LEU A 21 14.93 14.54 -8.85
N VAL A 22 14.68 15.79 -8.48
CA VAL A 22 14.05 16.81 -9.35
C VAL A 22 14.93 17.09 -10.57
N GLU A 23 16.23 17.26 -10.37
CA GLU A 23 17.20 17.43 -11.45
C GLU A 23 17.29 16.19 -12.34
N GLY A 24 17.20 15.00 -11.76
CA GLY A 24 17.12 13.74 -12.50
C GLY A 24 15.86 13.64 -13.37
N CYS A 25 14.70 13.98 -12.85
CA CYS A 25 13.44 14.02 -13.61
C CYS A 25 13.51 14.96 -14.81
N GLU A 26 14.08 16.17 -14.60
CA GLU A 26 14.26 17.15 -15.66
C GLU A 26 15.23 16.63 -16.74
N PHE A 27 16.36 16.05 -16.33
CA PHE A 27 17.34 15.47 -17.23
C PHE A 27 16.77 14.34 -18.10
N PHE A 28 15.98 13.44 -17.50
CA PHE A 28 15.33 12.35 -18.22
C PHE A 28 14.05 12.76 -18.99
N GLY A 29 13.59 14.00 -18.80
CA GLY A 29 12.36 14.48 -19.44
C GLY A 29 11.08 13.79 -18.97
N THR A 30 11.09 13.23 -17.76
CA THR A 30 9.94 12.48 -17.21
C THR A 30 8.92 13.38 -16.54
N LEU A 31 9.38 14.45 -15.88
CA LEU A 31 8.54 15.48 -15.24
C LEU A 31 9.22 16.85 -15.41
N SER A 32 8.42 17.92 -15.45
CA SER A 32 8.98 19.27 -15.31
C SER A 32 9.56 19.45 -13.90
N ARG A 33 10.53 20.36 -13.73
CA ARG A 33 11.12 20.69 -12.43
C ARG A 33 10.03 21.06 -11.41
N GLY A 34 9.07 21.91 -11.80
CA GLY A 34 7.99 22.36 -10.93
C GLY A 34 7.04 21.21 -10.52
N ASP A 35 6.68 20.32 -11.45
CA ASP A 35 5.83 19.18 -11.15
C ASP A 35 6.53 18.14 -10.24
N ALA A 36 7.82 17.92 -10.49
CA ALA A 36 8.61 17.01 -9.67
C ALA A 36 8.77 17.53 -8.24
N ASP A 37 9.04 18.84 -8.10
CA ASP A 37 9.16 19.50 -6.80
C ASP A 37 7.84 19.48 -6.03
N ALA A 38 6.73 19.88 -6.68
CA ALA A 38 5.40 19.84 -6.07
C ALA A 38 5.02 18.41 -5.62
N LEU A 39 5.35 17.41 -6.42
CA LEU A 39 5.10 16.01 -6.10
C LEU A 39 5.91 15.54 -4.88
N ALA A 40 7.19 15.92 -4.78
CA ALA A 40 8.05 15.56 -3.66
C ALA A 40 7.59 16.17 -2.33
N HIS A 41 6.94 17.34 -2.39
CA HIS A 41 6.42 18.08 -1.24
C HIS A 41 4.93 17.81 -0.94
N GLU A 42 4.27 16.96 -1.74
CA GLU A 42 2.87 16.54 -1.49
C GLU A 42 2.75 15.93 -0.09
N LYS A 43 1.93 16.54 0.78
CA LYS A 43 1.71 16.08 2.15
C LYS A 43 0.67 14.97 2.20
N ILE A 44 1.07 13.83 2.73
CA ILE A 44 0.23 12.64 2.85
C ILE A 44 -0.14 12.40 4.30
N SER A 45 -1.43 12.38 4.60
CA SER A 45 -1.97 11.99 5.90
C SER A 45 -2.06 10.47 5.98
N PHE A 46 -1.40 9.85 6.97
CA PHE A 46 -1.25 8.39 7.06
C PHE A 46 -2.50 7.71 7.61
N TYR A 47 -3.11 8.29 8.63
CA TYR A 47 -4.32 7.76 9.26
C TYR A 47 -5.36 8.87 9.50
N PRO A 48 -5.92 9.47 8.43
CA PRO A 48 -6.99 10.44 8.57
C PRO A 48 -8.19 9.82 9.29
N GLU A 49 -8.97 10.65 9.98
CA GLU A 49 -10.12 10.20 10.77
C GLU A 49 -11.11 9.34 9.96
N ALA A 50 -11.31 9.68 8.68
CA ALA A 50 -12.19 8.92 7.80
C ALA A 50 -11.72 7.48 7.62
N VAL A 51 -10.40 7.23 7.54
CA VAL A 51 -9.82 5.88 7.44
C VAL A 51 -9.97 5.14 8.76
N GLN A 52 -9.74 5.80 9.90
CA GLN A 52 -9.93 5.20 11.22
C GLN A 52 -11.38 4.77 11.42
N ARG A 53 -12.33 5.68 11.19
CA ARG A 53 -13.77 5.40 11.28
C ARG A 53 -14.18 4.25 10.35
N ARG A 54 -13.66 4.23 9.11
CA ARG A 54 -13.97 3.14 8.18
C ARG A 54 -13.46 1.79 8.67
N ASN A 55 -12.28 1.73 9.27
CA ASN A 55 -11.77 0.50 9.87
C ASN A 55 -12.67 0.03 11.04
N ASP A 56 -13.13 0.93 11.89
CA ASP A 56 -14.03 0.61 13.01
C ASP A 56 -15.39 0.06 12.51
N GLU A 57 -15.96 0.67 11.47
CA GLU A 57 -17.19 0.18 10.81
C GLU A 57 -17.01 -1.24 10.23
N LEU A 58 -15.88 -1.50 9.60
CA LEU A 58 -15.59 -2.81 9.01
C LEU A 58 -15.38 -3.88 10.09
N ALA A 59 -14.81 -3.53 11.24
CA ALA A 59 -14.65 -4.45 12.36
C ALA A 59 -16.00 -5.08 12.79
N ALA A 60 -17.04 -4.30 12.82
CA ALA A 60 -18.40 -4.74 13.17
C ALA A 60 -19.05 -5.65 12.11
N SER A 61 -18.44 -5.76 10.93
CA SER A 61 -18.96 -6.50 9.78
C SER A 61 -18.18 -7.81 9.50
N VAL A 62 -17.15 -8.10 10.27
CA VAL A 62 -16.37 -9.34 10.10
C VAL A 62 -17.27 -10.58 10.25
N GLY A 63 -17.12 -11.53 9.36
CA GLY A 63 -17.93 -12.74 9.28
C GLY A 63 -19.30 -12.58 8.60
N ARG A 64 -19.69 -11.33 8.27
CA ARG A 64 -20.98 -11.05 7.61
C ARG A 64 -20.86 -11.12 6.10
N GLN A 65 -21.98 -11.51 5.45
CA GLN A 65 -22.14 -11.37 4.00
C GLN A 65 -22.26 -9.91 3.64
N ILE A 66 -21.32 -9.40 2.84
CA ILE A 66 -21.24 -7.99 2.44
C ILE A 66 -21.69 -7.80 0.99
N VAL A 67 -21.30 -8.72 0.13
CA VAL A 67 -21.68 -8.76 -1.29
C VAL A 67 -22.15 -10.18 -1.66
N SER A 68 -22.75 -10.32 -2.83
CA SER A 68 -23.04 -11.64 -3.38
C SER A 68 -21.75 -12.42 -3.62
N ALA A 69 -21.80 -13.73 -3.40
CA ALA A 69 -20.68 -14.60 -3.74
C ALA A 69 -20.39 -14.54 -5.25
N VAL A 70 -19.13 -14.68 -5.61
CA VAL A 70 -18.72 -14.82 -7.00
C VAL A 70 -19.19 -16.16 -7.52
N ASN A 71 -19.88 -16.18 -8.65
CA ASN A 71 -20.26 -17.42 -9.31
C ASN A 71 -19.00 -18.16 -9.75
N ASP A 72 -18.97 -19.48 -9.49
CA ASP A 72 -17.83 -20.33 -9.84
C ASP A 72 -16.49 -19.88 -9.22
N SER A 73 -16.54 -19.51 -7.94
CA SER A 73 -15.34 -19.10 -7.16
C SER A 73 -14.25 -20.19 -7.09
N ASN A 74 -14.58 -21.43 -7.41
CA ASN A 74 -13.62 -22.56 -7.52
C ASN A 74 -13.09 -22.76 -8.95
N GLY A 75 -13.44 -21.89 -9.89
CA GLY A 75 -12.94 -21.92 -11.26
C GLY A 75 -11.43 -21.62 -11.33
N GLY A 76 -10.87 -21.76 -12.52
CA GLY A 76 -9.45 -21.55 -12.80
C GLY A 76 -8.61 -22.82 -12.70
N ALA A 77 -7.28 -22.69 -12.59
CA ALA A 77 -6.37 -23.82 -12.59
C ALA A 77 -6.48 -24.65 -11.30
N PRO A 78 -6.85 -25.93 -11.36
CA PRO A 78 -7.03 -26.77 -10.19
C PRO A 78 -5.68 -27.32 -9.69
N THR A 79 -4.81 -26.47 -9.21
CA THR A 79 -3.53 -26.87 -8.61
C THR A 79 -3.73 -27.72 -7.36
N ASP A 80 -2.75 -28.55 -7.01
CA ASP A 80 -2.82 -29.33 -5.77
C ASP A 80 -2.90 -28.43 -4.53
N ALA A 81 -2.17 -27.33 -4.52
CA ALA A 81 -2.22 -26.36 -3.45
C ALA A 81 -3.63 -25.78 -3.27
N PHE A 82 -4.31 -25.44 -4.36
CA PHE A 82 -5.69 -24.95 -4.32
C PHE A 82 -6.67 -26.02 -3.85
N ARG A 83 -6.53 -27.25 -4.37
CA ARG A 83 -7.39 -28.38 -3.94
C ARG A 83 -7.28 -28.71 -2.46
N HIS A 84 -6.09 -28.55 -1.88
CA HIS A 84 -5.82 -28.80 -0.47
C HIS A 84 -6.01 -27.57 0.43
N ALA A 85 -6.38 -26.41 -0.13
CA ALA A 85 -6.66 -25.22 0.69
C ALA A 85 -7.87 -25.44 1.59
N GLU A 86 -7.71 -25.19 2.89
CA GLU A 86 -8.77 -25.39 3.88
C GLU A 86 -9.94 -24.40 3.73
N ASN A 87 -9.67 -23.23 3.16
CA ASN A 87 -10.63 -22.12 3.11
C ASN A 87 -10.63 -21.45 1.73
N ARG A 88 -11.07 -22.19 0.72
CA ARG A 88 -11.15 -21.71 -0.67
C ARG A 88 -12.14 -20.56 -0.85
N ASP A 89 -13.24 -20.59 -0.10
CA ASP A 89 -14.28 -19.55 -0.18
C ASP A 89 -13.77 -18.18 0.30
N ALA A 90 -12.71 -18.18 1.10
CA ALA A 90 -12.03 -16.96 1.53
C ALA A 90 -10.95 -16.47 0.54
N SER A 91 -10.88 -17.02 -0.68
CA SER A 91 -10.01 -16.50 -1.74
C SER A 91 -10.27 -15.01 -1.95
N PRO A 92 -9.21 -14.17 -2.08
CA PRO A 92 -9.38 -12.73 -2.00
C PRO A 92 -10.06 -12.16 -3.25
N LEU A 93 -11.21 -11.51 -3.03
CA LEU A 93 -11.89 -10.69 -4.03
C LEU A 93 -11.42 -9.23 -3.97
N GLY A 94 -11.21 -8.71 -2.75
CA GLY A 94 -10.77 -7.35 -2.50
C GLY A 94 -10.32 -7.17 -1.05
N ALA A 95 -9.72 -6.02 -0.74
CA ALA A 95 -9.24 -5.77 0.62
C ALA A 95 -9.19 -4.27 0.96
N TYR A 96 -9.31 -3.96 2.26
CA TYR A 96 -9.16 -2.62 2.82
C TYR A 96 -8.62 -2.72 4.25
N GLY A 97 -7.58 -1.95 4.58
CA GLY A 97 -6.93 -2.03 5.89
C GLY A 97 -6.47 -3.47 6.17
N CYS A 98 -6.85 -4.01 7.30
CA CYS A 98 -6.60 -5.39 7.69
C CYS A 98 -7.78 -6.34 7.39
N TYR A 99 -8.69 -5.93 6.53
CA TYR A 99 -9.86 -6.73 6.15
C TYR A 99 -9.76 -7.20 4.70
N ARG A 100 -10.28 -8.39 4.45
CA ARG A 100 -10.35 -9.01 3.14
C ARG A 100 -11.77 -9.46 2.85
N LEU A 101 -12.26 -9.14 1.67
CA LEU A 101 -13.49 -9.68 1.13
C LEU A 101 -13.16 -10.98 0.40
N GLY A 102 -13.79 -12.08 0.79
CA GLY A 102 -13.66 -13.37 0.12
C GLY A 102 -14.54 -13.45 -1.12
N GLU A 103 -14.24 -14.41 -2.00
CA GLU A 103 -15.08 -14.72 -3.16
C GLU A 103 -16.46 -15.24 -2.75
N ASP A 104 -16.60 -15.78 -1.53
CA ASP A 104 -17.90 -16.12 -0.92
C ASP A 104 -18.71 -14.88 -0.52
N GLY A 105 -18.16 -13.68 -0.68
CA GLY A 105 -18.78 -12.40 -0.37
C GLY A 105 -18.74 -12.01 1.10
N LYS A 106 -18.08 -12.77 1.96
CA LYS A 106 -17.94 -12.42 3.39
C LYS A 106 -16.70 -11.61 3.68
N LEU A 107 -16.78 -10.81 4.74
CA LEU A 107 -15.65 -10.03 5.25
C LEU A 107 -14.84 -10.83 6.27
N TYR A 108 -13.53 -10.87 6.06
CA TYR A 108 -12.56 -11.56 6.92
C TYR A 108 -11.56 -10.60 7.52
N LEU A 109 -11.10 -10.90 8.73
CA LEU A 109 -9.91 -10.26 9.30
C LEU A 109 -8.66 -10.98 8.79
N ILE A 110 -7.69 -10.24 8.26
CA ILE A 110 -6.43 -10.80 7.75
C ILE A 110 -5.44 -10.96 8.89
N GLY A 111 -5.03 -12.20 9.16
CA GLY A 111 -4.07 -12.50 10.22
C GLY A 111 -2.61 -12.56 9.76
N LYS A 112 -2.34 -12.99 8.52
CA LYS A 112 -0.97 -13.32 8.11
C LYS A 112 -0.60 -13.00 6.65
N SER A 113 -1.48 -13.19 5.70
CA SER A 113 -1.09 -13.41 4.30
C SER A 113 -0.66 -12.18 3.50
N GLU A 114 -0.83 -10.98 4.05
CA GLU A 114 -0.63 -9.73 3.31
C GLU A 114 0.68 -9.00 3.65
N HIS A 115 1.49 -9.57 4.53
CA HIS A 115 2.65 -8.88 5.10
C HIS A 115 3.73 -8.45 4.12
N TYR A 116 3.82 -9.08 2.95
CA TYR A 116 4.78 -8.69 1.91
C TYR A 116 4.29 -7.55 1.02
N HIS A 117 2.98 -7.45 0.79
CA HIS A 117 2.41 -6.54 -0.19
C HIS A 117 1.66 -5.37 0.45
N ALA A 118 1.11 -5.57 1.62
CA ALA A 118 0.30 -4.60 2.34
C ALA A 118 0.56 -4.66 3.85
N SER A 119 1.83 -4.57 4.26
CA SER A 119 2.28 -4.67 5.66
C SER A 119 1.62 -3.66 6.61
N LEU A 120 1.17 -2.52 6.10
CA LEU A 120 0.43 -1.49 6.83
C LEU A 120 -1.08 -1.51 6.51
N GLY A 121 -1.56 -2.58 5.90
CA GLY A 121 -2.94 -2.75 5.47
C GLY A 121 -3.19 -2.27 4.04
N HIS A 122 -4.19 -2.86 3.40
CA HIS A 122 -4.63 -2.45 2.07
C HIS A 122 -5.20 -1.03 2.10
N SER A 123 -4.99 -0.28 1.03
CA SER A 123 -5.42 1.11 0.91
C SER A 123 -4.85 2.05 1.99
N PHE A 124 -3.72 1.67 2.62
CA PHE A 124 -3.03 2.57 3.55
C PHE A 124 -2.59 3.85 2.81
N PRO A 125 -3.06 5.03 3.25
CA PRO A 125 -2.80 6.28 2.53
C PRO A 125 -1.30 6.59 2.37
N GLY A 126 -0.47 6.18 3.32
CA GLY A 126 0.99 6.37 3.27
C GLY A 126 1.68 5.68 2.09
N TYR A 127 1.06 4.68 1.44
CA TYR A 127 1.60 4.08 0.21
C TYR A 127 1.69 5.08 -0.95
N ARG A 128 0.96 6.20 -0.87
CA ARG A 128 1.11 7.30 -1.82
C ARG A 128 2.56 7.80 -1.91
N LEU A 129 3.32 7.75 -0.81
CA LEU A 129 4.75 8.13 -0.83
C LEU A 129 5.61 7.16 -1.67
N VAL A 130 5.25 5.88 -1.72
CA VAL A 130 5.91 4.90 -2.60
C VAL A 130 5.61 5.22 -4.08
N ASP A 131 4.38 5.59 -4.39
CA ASP A 131 4.00 5.99 -5.75
C ASP A 131 4.68 7.30 -6.17
N ILE A 132 4.78 8.26 -5.27
CA ILE A 132 5.52 9.50 -5.47
C ILE A 132 7.00 9.20 -5.76
N ALA A 133 7.64 8.37 -4.93
CA ALA A 133 9.04 7.98 -5.12
C ALA A 133 9.26 7.31 -6.49
N ARG A 134 8.37 6.41 -6.90
CA ARG A 134 8.43 5.77 -8.24
C ARG A 134 8.29 6.78 -9.37
N ARG A 135 7.37 7.72 -9.28
CA ARG A 135 7.17 8.77 -10.29
C ARG A 135 8.37 9.71 -10.40
N LEU A 136 9.06 9.95 -9.29
CA LEU A 136 10.32 10.70 -9.25
C LEU A 136 11.54 9.88 -9.68
N GLY A 137 11.33 8.65 -10.18
CA GLY A 137 12.40 7.80 -10.70
C GLY A 137 13.26 7.12 -9.63
N VAL A 138 12.81 7.04 -8.37
CA VAL A 138 13.54 6.29 -7.34
C VAL A 138 13.48 4.79 -7.69
N PRO A 139 14.61 4.18 -8.08
CA PRO A 139 14.63 2.76 -8.38
C PRO A 139 14.45 1.95 -7.10
N ASN A 140 13.70 0.85 -7.19
CA ASN A 140 13.53 -0.08 -6.05
C ASN A 140 13.01 0.61 -4.78
N ALA A 141 12.01 1.48 -4.90
CA ALA A 141 11.44 2.22 -3.77
C ALA A 141 10.94 1.30 -2.62
N THR A 142 10.61 0.04 -2.93
CA THR A 142 10.12 -0.96 -1.97
C THR A 142 11.07 -2.13 -1.73
N HIS A 143 12.03 -2.34 -2.63
CA HIS A 143 13.03 -3.40 -2.52
C HIS A 143 14.31 -2.94 -3.21
N ASN A 144 15.44 -3.01 -2.53
CA ASN A 144 16.69 -2.44 -3.02
C ASN A 144 17.90 -3.32 -2.70
N ASN A 145 18.39 -4.03 -3.70
CA ASN A 145 19.61 -4.83 -3.58
C ASN A 145 20.87 -3.97 -3.52
N THR A 146 20.82 -2.73 -3.98
CA THR A 146 21.96 -1.81 -4.03
C THR A 146 22.07 -0.88 -2.82
N ARG A 147 21.16 -1.02 -1.83
CA ARG A 147 21.12 -0.21 -0.61
C ARG A 147 21.11 1.30 -0.91
N GLY A 148 20.11 1.74 -1.68
CA GLY A 148 19.88 3.15 -2.00
C GLY A 148 19.71 4.03 -0.76
N TYR A 149 19.62 5.33 -0.95
CA TYR A 149 19.55 6.30 0.15
C TYR A 149 18.43 6.02 1.16
N ILE A 150 17.23 5.73 0.69
CA ILE A 150 16.07 5.44 1.57
C ILE A 150 16.33 4.22 2.47
N THR A 151 16.93 3.15 1.91
CA THR A 151 17.29 1.96 2.68
C THR A 151 18.30 2.30 3.77
N ARG A 152 19.37 3.03 3.43
CA ARG A 152 20.38 3.45 4.40
C ARG A 152 19.82 4.39 5.48
N LEU A 153 18.87 5.24 5.11
CA LEU A 153 18.19 6.11 6.06
C LEU A 153 17.35 5.31 7.07
N CYS A 154 16.64 4.28 6.60
CA CYS A 154 15.88 3.38 7.48
C CYS A 154 16.79 2.60 8.44
N GLU A 155 17.95 2.13 7.96
CA GLU A 155 18.90 1.39 8.79
C GLU A 155 19.57 2.26 9.86
N LYS A 156 19.66 3.56 9.64
CA LYS A 156 20.26 4.53 10.59
C LYS A 156 19.31 4.90 11.75
N ARG A 157 18.01 4.71 11.61
CA ARG A 157 16.99 5.05 12.60
C ARG A 157 16.69 3.89 13.55
#